data_208d2b0def7a48f650d4959909c8fb38
#
_entry.id   208d2b0def7a48f650d4959909c8fb38
#
_cell.length_a   1.000
_cell.length_b   1.000
_cell.length_c   1.000
_cell.angle_alpha   90.00
_cell.angle_beta   90.00
_cell.angle_gamma   90.00
#
_symmetry.space_group_name_H-M   'P 1'
#
loop_
_entity.id
_entity.type
_entity.pdbx_description
1 polymer ?
#
loop_
_entity_poly.entity_id
_entity_poly.type
_entity_poly.pdbx_seq_one_letter_code
_entity_poly.pdbx_strand_id
1 'polypeptide(L)'
;MSSEAKPARRNERVELLQGTLDLIVLRALATMGPQHAYALTTRLEQVADHAFTLNQGTLYPALVRLEQKGWIKGTWQKTESNRDAKYYAITRAGGRALEQQTERWRRLAGLVEKLLLDES
;
A
#
# COMPACT_ATOMS: atom_id res chain seq x y z
N MET A 1 -9.29 26.83 17.61
CA MET A 1 -8.14 26.87 16.79
C MET A 1 -7.66 25.51 16.39
N SER A 2 -7.27 24.68 17.32
CA SER A 2 -6.79 23.36 16.95
C SER A 2 -7.86 22.52 16.29
N SER A 3 -9.13 22.77 16.60
CA SER A 3 -10.20 21.98 16.02
C SER A 3 -10.33 22.22 14.53
N GLU A 4 -9.98 23.39 14.08
CA GLU A 4 -10.08 23.69 12.65
C GLU A 4 -9.06 22.93 11.83
N ALA A 5 -7.91 22.64 12.43
CA ALA A 5 -6.87 21.94 11.75
C ALA A 5 -7.15 20.45 11.57
N LYS A 6 -8.04 19.91 12.41
CA LYS A 6 -8.28 18.47 12.38
C LYS A 6 -8.84 17.95 11.07
N PRO A 7 -9.86 18.59 10.46
CA PRO A 7 -10.35 18.09 9.19
C PRO A 7 -9.31 18.15 8.09
N ALA A 8 -8.54 19.24 8.06
CA ALA A 8 -7.51 19.38 7.06
C ALA A 8 -6.42 18.33 7.23
N ARG A 9 -6.02 18.10 8.49
CA ARG A 9 -5.02 17.07 8.75
C ARG A 9 -5.52 15.70 8.35
N ARG A 10 -6.80 15.44 8.60
CA ARG A 10 -7.37 14.15 8.25
C ARG A 10 -7.33 13.94 6.75
N ASN A 11 -7.66 14.98 5.96
CA ASN A 11 -7.63 14.86 4.51
C ASN A 11 -6.21 14.66 4.02
N GLU A 12 -5.27 15.41 4.57
CA GLU A 12 -3.87 15.26 4.19
C GLU A 12 -3.37 13.86 4.51
N ARG A 13 -3.77 13.33 5.66
CA ARG A 13 -3.34 12.00 6.06
C ARG A 13 -3.88 10.94 5.10
N VAL A 14 -5.12 11.10 4.66
CA VAL A 14 -5.70 10.16 3.73
C VAL A 14 -4.94 10.16 2.41
N GLU A 15 -4.60 11.34 1.91
CA GLU A 15 -3.85 11.43 0.66
C GLU A 15 -2.47 10.82 0.78
N LEU A 16 -1.78 11.10 1.87
CA LEU A 16 -0.47 10.50 2.10
C LEU A 16 -0.57 8.99 2.21
N LEU A 17 -1.59 8.52 2.91
CA LEU A 17 -1.79 7.09 3.08
C LEU A 17 -2.10 6.39 1.76
N GLN A 18 -2.77 7.07 0.83
CA GLN A 18 -3.06 6.45 -0.45
C GLN A 18 -1.78 6.07 -1.19
N GLY A 19 -0.87 7.03 -1.36
CA GLY A 19 0.37 6.74 -2.06
C GLY A 19 1.22 5.72 -1.34
N THR A 20 1.27 5.82 -0.02
CA THR A 20 2.01 4.88 0.79
C THR A 20 1.39 3.50 0.73
N LEU A 21 0.06 3.44 0.77
CA LEU A 21 -0.64 2.15 0.70
C LEU A 21 -0.38 1.45 -0.62
N ASP A 22 -0.42 2.18 -1.73
CA ASP A 22 -0.15 1.59 -3.02
C ASP A 22 1.24 0.96 -3.05
N LEU A 23 2.23 1.66 -2.53
CA LEU A 23 3.60 1.15 -2.48
C LEU A 23 3.70 -0.08 -1.58
N ILE A 24 3.03 -0.05 -0.44
CA ILE A 24 3.04 -1.17 0.49
C ILE A 24 2.39 -2.40 -0.13
N VAL A 25 1.28 -2.22 -0.85
CA VAL A 25 0.61 -3.34 -1.51
C VAL A 25 1.52 -3.96 -2.56
N LEU A 26 2.19 -3.13 -3.36
CA LEU A 26 3.12 -3.65 -4.36
C LEU A 26 4.25 -4.44 -3.70
N ARG A 27 4.80 -3.92 -2.61
CA ARG A 27 5.87 -4.62 -1.91
C ARG A 27 5.38 -5.94 -1.32
N ALA A 28 4.18 -5.95 -0.75
CA ALA A 28 3.62 -7.16 -0.18
C ALA A 28 3.46 -8.23 -1.25
N LEU A 29 2.92 -7.86 -2.40
CA LEU A 29 2.73 -8.83 -3.47
C LEU A 29 4.05 -9.31 -4.05
N ALA A 30 5.05 -8.44 -4.12
CA ALA A 30 6.37 -8.82 -4.59
C ALA A 30 7.03 -9.82 -3.64
N THR A 31 6.79 -9.68 -2.35
CA THR A 31 7.42 -10.50 -1.33
C THR A 31 6.66 -11.80 -1.08
N MET A 32 5.34 -11.71 -1.00
CA MET A 32 4.50 -12.84 -0.60
C MET A 32 4.01 -13.69 -1.78
N GLY A 33 4.06 -13.12 -2.99
CA GLY A 33 3.43 -13.76 -4.13
C GLY A 33 1.95 -13.43 -4.19
N PRO A 34 1.19 -14.14 -5.03
CA PRO A 34 -0.23 -13.82 -5.22
C PRO A 34 -1.02 -13.93 -3.93
N GLN A 35 -1.88 -12.95 -3.70
CA GLN A 35 -2.70 -12.89 -2.48
C GLN A 35 -4.09 -12.38 -2.83
N HIS A 36 -5.10 -12.86 -2.12
CA HIS A 36 -6.43 -12.26 -2.22
C HIS A 36 -6.53 -11.13 -1.20
N ALA A 37 -7.57 -10.28 -1.36
CA ALA A 37 -7.65 -9.05 -0.60
C ALA A 37 -7.69 -9.27 0.91
N TYR A 38 -8.40 -10.30 1.36
CA TYR A 38 -8.49 -10.56 2.79
C TYR A 38 -7.13 -10.91 3.38
N ALA A 39 -6.37 -11.74 2.69
CA ALA A 39 -5.05 -12.13 3.17
C ALA A 39 -4.12 -10.93 3.19
N LEU A 40 -4.22 -10.05 2.18
CA LEU A 40 -3.42 -8.84 2.16
C LEU A 40 -3.75 -7.94 3.35
N THR A 41 -5.03 -7.74 3.61
CA THR A 41 -5.44 -6.90 4.73
C THR A 41 -4.86 -7.44 6.03
N THR A 42 -5.03 -8.74 6.25
CA THR A 42 -4.55 -9.37 7.48
C THR A 42 -3.05 -9.20 7.62
N ARG A 43 -2.31 -9.46 6.54
CA ARG A 43 -0.86 -9.40 6.61
C ARG A 43 -0.36 -7.97 6.83
N LEU A 44 -0.98 -7.00 6.17
CA LEU A 44 -0.55 -5.62 6.30
C LEU A 44 -0.84 -5.09 7.70
N GLU A 45 -1.96 -5.50 8.28
CA GLU A 45 -2.24 -5.11 9.67
C GLU A 45 -1.24 -5.71 10.63
N GLN A 46 -0.83 -6.94 10.39
CA GLN A 46 0.18 -7.58 11.23
C GLN A 46 1.52 -6.86 11.13
N VAL A 47 1.94 -6.54 9.90
CA VAL A 47 3.22 -5.88 9.70
C VAL A 47 3.22 -4.49 10.34
N ALA A 48 2.10 -3.79 10.24
CA ALA A 48 1.98 -2.45 10.81
C ALA A 48 1.78 -2.48 12.31
N ASP A 49 1.67 -3.67 12.90
CA ASP A 49 1.44 -3.84 14.34
C ASP A 49 0.22 -3.05 14.78
N HIS A 50 -0.79 -3.04 13.92
CA HIS A 50 -2.06 -2.35 14.17
C HIS A 50 -1.89 -0.85 14.39
N ALA A 51 -0.77 -0.28 13.87
CA ALA A 51 -0.55 1.16 13.99
C ALA A 51 -1.65 1.95 13.29
N PHE A 52 -2.23 1.38 12.24
CA PHE A 52 -3.42 1.96 11.62
C PHE A 52 -4.27 0.81 11.09
N THR A 53 -5.56 1.08 11.02
CA THR A 53 -6.53 0.07 10.61
C THR A 53 -6.68 0.07 9.10
N LEU A 54 -6.48 -1.10 8.50
CA LEU A 54 -6.76 -1.31 7.10
C LEU A 54 -7.96 -2.22 6.99
N ASN A 55 -8.90 -1.83 6.16
CA ASN A 55 -10.03 -2.69 5.88
C ASN A 55 -10.18 -2.79 4.37
N GLN A 56 -11.10 -3.64 3.93
CA GLN A 56 -11.26 -3.87 2.51
C GLN A 56 -11.76 -2.63 1.80
N GLY A 57 -12.50 -1.77 2.51
CA GLY A 57 -12.94 -0.51 1.94
C GLY A 57 -11.80 0.43 1.59
N THR A 58 -10.70 0.32 2.32
CA THR A 58 -9.50 1.13 2.05
C THR A 58 -8.61 0.42 1.03
N LEU A 59 -8.46 -0.87 1.17
CA LEU A 59 -7.57 -1.65 0.32
C LEU A 59 -8.10 -1.80 -1.10
N TYR A 60 -9.39 -2.01 -1.25
CA TYR A 60 -9.98 -2.29 -2.55
C TYR A 60 -9.73 -1.19 -3.58
N PRO A 61 -9.93 0.09 -3.25
CA PRO A 61 -9.61 1.15 -4.21
C PRO A 61 -8.15 1.14 -4.63
N ALA A 62 -7.24 0.78 -3.71
CA ALA A 62 -5.83 0.69 -4.06
C ALA A 62 -5.61 -0.43 -5.07
N LEU A 63 -6.24 -1.57 -4.87
CA LEU A 63 -6.12 -2.68 -5.82
C LEU A 63 -6.66 -2.30 -7.19
N VAL A 64 -7.78 -1.58 -7.22
CA VAL A 64 -8.35 -1.13 -8.47
C VAL A 64 -7.38 -0.19 -9.19
N ARG A 65 -6.82 0.78 -8.47
CA ARG A 65 -5.87 1.71 -9.08
C ARG A 65 -4.65 1.00 -9.64
N LEU A 66 -4.11 0.06 -8.88
CA LEU A 66 -2.91 -0.66 -9.30
C LEU A 66 -3.18 -1.56 -10.50
N GLU A 67 -4.36 -2.18 -10.52
CA GLU A 67 -4.74 -3.01 -11.64
C GLU A 67 -4.96 -2.17 -12.90
N GLN A 68 -5.55 -1.00 -12.75
CA GLN A 68 -5.75 -0.09 -13.88
C GLN A 68 -4.43 0.38 -14.47
N LYS A 69 -3.42 0.53 -13.61
CA LYS A 69 -2.09 0.91 -14.10
C LYS A 69 -1.34 -0.26 -14.72
N GLY A 70 -1.87 -1.46 -14.59
CA GLY A 70 -1.19 -2.64 -15.10
C GLY A 70 -0.06 -3.11 -14.22
N TRP A 71 -0.01 -2.65 -12.98
CA TRP A 71 1.06 -3.01 -12.05
C TRP A 71 0.76 -4.28 -11.29
N ILE A 72 -0.52 -4.63 -11.19
CA ILE A 72 -0.93 -5.91 -10.64
C ILE A 72 -1.99 -6.51 -11.56
N LYS A 73 -2.17 -7.82 -11.43
CA LYS A 73 -3.17 -8.54 -12.21
C LYS A 73 -3.96 -9.44 -11.30
N GLY A 74 -5.29 -9.41 -11.44
CA GLY A 74 -6.17 -10.24 -10.65
C GLY A 74 -6.62 -11.46 -11.42
N THR A 75 -6.68 -12.59 -10.74
CA THR A 75 -7.12 -13.85 -11.32
C THR A 75 -8.05 -14.55 -10.34
N TRP A 76 -9.18 -15.03 -10.83
CA TRP A 76 -10.13 -15.73 -9.97
C TRP A 76 -9.68 -17.17 -9.75
N GLN A 77 -9.65 -17.58 -8.49
CA GLN A 77 -9.24 -18.93 -8.10
C GLN A 77 -10.06 -19.37 -6.91
N LYS A 78 -10.03 -20.67 -6.66
CA LYS A 78 -10.67 -21.23 -5.46
C LYS A 78 -9.72 -21.10 -4.28
N THR A 79 -10.26 -20.73 -3.14
CA THR A 79 -9.50 -20.72 -1.88
C THR A 79 -9.52 -22.13 -1.28
N GLU A 80 -8.81 -22.27 -0.17
CA GLU A 80 -8.79 -23.55 0.56
C GLU A 80 -10.17 -23.95 1.04
N SER A 81 -11.01 -22.96 1.31
CA SER A 81 -12.38 -23.24 1.74
C SER A 81 -13.34 -23.38 0.57
N ASN A 82 -12.79 -23.55 -0.64
CA ASN A 82 -13.58 -23.79 -1.85
C ASN A 82 -14.46 -22.62 -2.24
N ARG A 83 -14.03 -21.42 -1.93
CA ARG A 83 -14.74 -20.20 -2.32
C ARG A 83 -13.98 -19.52 -3.44
N ASP A 84 -14.71 -18.81 -4.30
CA ASP A 84 -14.09 -18.04 -5.35
C ASP A 84 -13.49 -16.78 -4.74
N ALA A 85 -12.25 -16.50 -5.10
CA ALA A 85 -11.59 -15.29 -4.67
C ALA A 85 -10.68 -14.79 -5.77
N LYS A 86 -10.53 -13.48 -5.83
CA LYS A 86 -9.64 -12.87 -6.82
C LYS A 86 -8.26 -12.72 -6.19
N TYR A 87 -7.28 -13.37 -6.82
CA TYR A 87 -5.90 -13.32 -6.36
C TYR A 87 -5.16 -12.30 -7.20
N TYR A 88 -4.42 -11.44 -6.52
CA TYR A 88 -3.66 -10.37 -7.17
C TYR A 88 -2.19 -10.71 -7.15
N ALA A 89 -1.53 -10.49 -8.25
CA ALA A 89 -0.10 -10.72 -8.37
C ALA A 89 0.55 -9.51 -9.02
N ILE A 90 1.77 -9.21 -8.60
CA ILE A 90 2.50 -8.10 -9.19
C ILE A 90 2.95 -8.49 -10.60
N THR A 91 2.87 -7.54 -11.52
CA THR A 91 3.32 -7.76 -12.89
C THR A 91 4.76 -7.28 -13.03
N ARG A 92 5.35 -7.55 -14.21
CA ARG A 92 6.70 -7.03 -14.49
C ARG A 92 6.72 -5.51 -14.43
N ALA A 93 5.68 -4.86 -14.98
CA ALA A 93 5.57 -3.42 -14.92
C ALA A 93 5.45 -2.95 -13.48
N GLY A 94 4.70 -3.69 -12.66
CA GLY A 94 4.57 -3.37 -11.25
C GLY A 94 5.88 -3.49 -10.52
N GLY A 95 6.70 -4.48 -10.88
CA GLY A 95 8.01 -4.63 -10.27
C GLY A 95 8.91 -3.43 -10.56
N ARG A 96 8.88 -2.96 -11.82
CA ARG A 96 9.66 -1.79 -12.18
C ARG A 96 9.15 -0.55 -11.46
N ALA A 97 7.83 -0.41 -11.34
CA ALA A 97 7.25 0.71 -10.62
C ALA A 97 7.63 0.66 -9.16
N LEU A 98 7.64 -0.53 -8.58
CA LEU A 98 8.03 -0.70 -7.18
C LEU A 98 9.45 -0.23 -6.95
N GLU A 99 10.38 -0.61 -7.84
CA GLU A 99 11.77 -0.18 -7.72
C GLU A 99 11.89 1.34 -7.81
N GLN A 100 11.20 1.94 -8.77
CA GLN A 100 11.28 3.39 -8.95
C GLN A 100 10.68 4.12 -7.77
N GLN A 101 9.55 3.66 -7.27
CA GLN A 101 8.91 4.32 -6.16
C GLN A 101 9.65 4.10 -4.85
N THR A 102 10.26 2.93 -4.69
CA THR A 102 11.08 2.67 -3.51
C THR A 102 12.28 3.61 -3.49
N GLU A 103 12.91 3.81 -4.64
CA GLU A 103 14.07 4.70 -4.73
C GLU A 103 13.66 6.14 -4.46
N ARG A 104 12.53 6.55 -5.01
CA ARG A 104 12.02 7.89 -4.74
C ARG A 104 11.73 8.10 -3.27
N TRP A 105 11.11 7.10 -2.66
CA TRP A 105 10.79 7.15 -1.24
C TRP A 105 12.05 7.22 -0.39
N ARG A 106 13.05 6.44 -0.77
CA ARG A 106 14.31 6.42 -0.05
C ARG A 106 14.98 7.78 -0.09
N ARG A 107 14.95 8.43 -1.25
CA ARG A 107 15.54 9.77 -1.38
C ARG A 107 14.77 10.80 -0.56
N LEU A 108 13.46 10.71 -0.60
CA LEU A 108 12.63 11.62 0.19
C LEU A 108 12.87 11.42 1.68
N ALA A 109 12.87 10.18 2.11
CA ALA A 109 13.10 9.86 3.52
C ALA A 109 14.47 10.34 3.96
N GLY A 110 15.48 10.17 3.11
CA GLY A 110 16.81 10.64 3.43
C GLY A 110 16.89 12.15 3.55
N LEU A 111 16.19 12.84 2.67
CA LEU A 111 16.15 14.29 2.72
C LEU A 111 15.46 14.78 3.98
N VAL A 112 14.31 14.18 4.30
CA VAL A 112 13.58 14.56 5.49
C VAL A 112 14.41 14.29 6.74
N GLU A 113 15.05 13.13 6.78
CA GLU A 113 15.90 12.78 7.90
C GLU A 113 17.02 13.79 8.07
N LYS A 114 17.65 14.16 6.97
CA LYS A 114 18.75 15.12 7.01
C LYS A 114 18.28 16.47 7.52
N LEU A 115 17.12 16.92 7.06
CA LEU A 115 16.60 18.21 7.46
C LEU A 115 16.11 18.24 8.90
N LEU A 116 15.55 17.14 9.37
CA LEU A 116 14.94 17.11 10.69
C LEU A 116 15.90 16.66 11.76
N LEU A 117 16.84 15.76 11.45
CA LEU A 117 17.68 15.16 12.46
C LEU A 117 19.11 15.69 12.46
N ASP A 118 19.54 16.24 11.34
CA ASP A 118 20.89 16.79 11.25
C ASP A 118 20.87 18.21 11.80
N GLU A 119 21.55 18.40 12.92
CA GLU A 119 21.52 19.67 13.61
C GLU A 119 22.63 20.58 13.24
N SER A 120 23.62 20.05 12.60
CA SER A 120 24.70 20.93 12.21
C SER A 120 24.42 21.57 10.90
#